data_c5cc3dd503bbe64815661c4e37ea65ba
#
_entry.id   c5cc3dd503bbe64815661c4e37ea65ba
#
_cell.length_a   1.000
_cell.length_b   1.000
_cell.length_c   1.000
_cell.angle_alpha   90.00
_cell.angle_beta   90.00
_cell.angle_gamma   90.00
#
_symmetry.space_group_name_H-M   'P 1'
#
loop_
_entity.id
_entity.type
_entity.pdbx_description
1 polymer ?
#
loop_
_entity_poly.entity_id
_entity_poly.type
_entity_poly.pdbx_seq_one_letter_code
_entity_poly.pdbx_strand_id
1 'polypeptide(L)'
;MCIRDRIINDITKKTPACFEPSIDYVVTKIPRFAFEKFKGSSNTLSTALKSVGESMAIGRSFEESFQKALWSLEVGVFGWECDSQDEFKDESQIKKSLRNPTSERILLVKKAMQVGKTNSYIQEVTNIDLWFIEKLRNIFIF
;
A
#
# COMPACT_ATOMS: atom_id res chain seq x y z
N MET A 1 -27.14 5.29 24.77
CA MET A 1 -27.15 3.89 24.32
C MET A 1 -27.46 3.88 22.83
N CYS A 2 -26.55 3.35 22.02
CA CYS A 2 -26.67 3.39 20.54
C CYS A 2 -27.73 2.38 20.08
N ILE A 3 -28.57 2.75 19.12
CA ILE A 3 -29.57 1.85 18.53
C ILE A 3 -28.91 0.60 17.91
N ARG A 4 -27.69 0.72 17.41
CA ARG A 4 -26.92 -0.41 16.84
C ARG A 4 -26.73 -1.57 17.79
N ASP A 5 -26.58 -1.29 19.08
CA ASP A 5 -26.34 -2.34 20.09
C ASP A 5 -27.56 -3.23 20.34
N ARG A 6 -28.75 -2.79 19.87
CA ARG A 6 -30.02 -3.51 20.01
C ARG A 6 -30.43 -4.29 18.77
N ILE A 7 -29.79 -4.02 17.62
CA ILE A 7 -30.10 -4.72 16.38
C ILE A 7 -29.34 -6.05 16.39
N ILE A 8 -30.08 -7.13 16.23
CA ILE A 8 -29.52 -8.49 16.20
C ILE A 8 -29.18 -8.83 14.76
N ASN A 9 -28.05 -9.53 14.57
CA ASN A 9 -27.62 -10.03 13.28
C ASN A 9 -28.66 -11.00 12.69
N ASP A 10 -29.08 -10.75 11.44
CA ASP A 10 -30.14 -11.53 10.79
C ASP A 10 -29.74 -12.96 10.47
N ILE A 11 -28.45 -13.25 10.35
CA ILE A 11 -27.93 -14.59 10.03
C ILE A 11 -27.77 -15.40 11.32
N THR A 12 -27.03 -14.88 12.29
CA THR A 12 -26.70 -15.61 13.52
C THR A 12 -27.86 -15.64 14.52
N LYS A 13 -28.75 -14.63 14.51
CA LYS A 13 -29.84 -14.40 15.45
C LYS A 13 -29.40 -14.34 16.92
N LYS A 14 -28.10 -14.26 17.18
CA LYS A 14 -27.51 -14.32 18.54
C LYS A 14 -26.59 -13.16 18.87
N THR A 15 -25.87 -12.65 17.87
CA THR A 15 -24.89 -11.57 18.02
C THR A 15 -25.50 -10.22 17.66
N PRO A 16 -25.02 -9.10 18.23
CA PRO A 16 -25.41 -7.77 17.76
C PRO A 16 -25.02 -7.57 16.27
N ALA A 17 -25.78 -6.78 15.53
CA ALA A 17 -25.47 -6.45 14.14
C ALA A 17 -24.13 -5.70 13.99
N CYS A 18 -23.67 -5.02 15.03
CA CYS A 18 -22.38 -4.33 15.08
C CYS A 18 -21.23 -5.19 15.60
N PHE A 19 -21.43 -6.51 15.75
CA PHE A 19 -20.36 -7.41 16.18
C PHE A 19 -19.22 -7.45 15.15
N GLU A 20 -18.02 -7.13 15.60
CA GLU A 20 -16.81 -7.26 14.80
C GLU A 20 -16.18 -8.63 15.04
N PRO A 21 -16.14 -9.51 14.03
CA PRO A 21 -15.50 -10.81 14.18
C PRO A 21 -14.00 -10.67 14.37
N SER A 22 -13.40 -11.55 15.17
CA SER A 22 -11.95 -11.71 15.16
C SER A 22 -11.50 -12.34 13.84
N ILE A 23 -10.64 -11.66 13.12
CA ILE A 23 -10.10 -12.12 11.83
C ILE A 23 -8.63 -12.47 12.03
N ASP A 24 -8.25 -13.67 11.62
CA ASP A 24 -6.89 -14.21 11.75
C ASP A 24 -6.08 -14.16 10.43
N TYR A 25 -6.53 -13.37 9.48
CA TYR A 25 -5.87 -13.15 8.22
C TYR A 25 -5.87 -11.67 7.82
N VAL A 26 -4.94 -11.30 6.96
CA VAL A 26 -4.82 -9.95 6.41
C VAL A 26 -5.12 -10.00 4.91
N VAL A 27 -5.95 -9.06 4.45
CA VAL A 27 -6.22 -8.87 3.03
C VAL A 27 -5.59 -7.58 2.57
N THR A 28 -4.71 -7.65 1.58
CA THR A 28 -4.13 -6.47 0.93
C THR A 28 -4.70 -6.34 -0.47
N LYS A 29 -5.21 -5.15 -0.80
CA LYS A 29 -5.68 -4.77 -2.12
C LYS A 29 -4.78 -3.68 -2.68
N ILE A 30 -4.23 -3.91 -3.87
CA ILE A 30 -3.37 -2.93 -4.56
C ILE A 30 -4.01 -2.61 -5.91
N PRO A 31 -4.28 -1.32 -6.19
CA PRO A 31 -4.85 -0.93 -7.46
C PRO A 31 -3.83 -1.07 -8.59
N ARG A 32 -4.27 -1.53 -9.75
CA ARG A 32 -3.49 -1.50 -10.98
C ARG A 32 -3.79 -0.23 -11.75
N PHE A 33 -2.76 0.54 -12.02
CA PHE A 33 -2.82 1.73 -12.87
C PHE A 33 -2.26 1.38 -14.25
N ALA A 34 -2.95 1.79 -15.31
CA ALA A 34 -2.55 1.56 -16.70
C ALA A 34 -2.48 2.90 -17.46
N PHE A 35 -1.69 3.83 -16.91
CA PHE A 35 -1.52 5.17 -17.51
C PHE A 35 -0.99 5.10 -18.94
N GLU A 36 -0.23 4.06 -19.28
CA GLU A 36 0.29 3.80 -20.61
C GLU A 36 -0.81 3.64 -21.68
N LYS A 37 -2.03 3.23 -21.27
CA LYS A 37 -3.18 3.06 -22.17
C LYS A 37 -3.95 4.36 -22.43
N PHE A 38 -3.71 5.40 -21.63
CA PHE A 38 -4.47 6.65 -21.68
C PHE A 38 -3.53 7.82 -21.97
N LYS A 39 -3.33 8.13 -23.25
CA LYS A 39 -2.48 9.25 -23.67
C LYS A 39 -2.96 10.57 -23.06
N GLY A 40 -2.03 11.32 -22.45
CA GLY A 40 -2.31 12.61 -21.81
C GLY A 40 -2.87 12.52 -20.38
N SER A 41 -3.02 11.33 -19.80
CA SER A 41 -3.41 11.19 -18.40
C SER A 41 -2.24 11.53 -17.46
N SER A 42 -2.54 12.27 -16.38
CA SER A 42 -1.56 12.52 -15.31
C SER A 42 -1.38 11.27 -14.45
N ASN A 43 -0.15 10.88 -14.20
CA ASN A 43 0.20 9.78 -13.29
C ASN A 43 0.15 10.17 -11.79
N THR A 44 -0.11 11.44 -11.48
CA THR A 44 -0.31 11.88 -10.10
C THR A 44 -1.65 11.39 -9.59
N LEU A 45 -1.64 10.68 -8.47
CA LEU A 45 -2.83 10.15 -7.83
C LEU A 45 -3.60 11.29 -7.13
N SER A 46 -4.92 11.21 -7.19
CA SER A 46 -5.84 12.17 -6.61
C SER A 46 -7.12 11.46 -6.17
N THR A 47 -8.17 12.20 -5.84
CA THR A 47 -9.50 11.64 -5.53
C THR A 47 -10.24 11.10 -6.76
N ALA A 48 -9.75 11.36 -7.97
CA ALA A 48 -10.32 10.81 -9.18
C ALA A 48 -9.96 9.33 -9.35
N LEU A 49 -10.90 8.52 -9.85
CA LEU A 49 -10.66 7.12 -10.16
C LEU A 49 -9.69 7.00 -11.36
N LYS A 50 -8.54 6.37 -11.13
CA LYS A 50 -7.49 6.19 -12.13
C LYS A 50 -7.02 4.73 -12.27
N SER A 51 -7.49 3.85 -11.41
CA SER A 51 -7.19 2.43 -11.51
C SER A 51 -8.11 1.74 -12.52
N VAL A 52 -7.59 0.75 -13.22
CA VAL A 52 -8.33 -0.09 -14.20
C VAL A 52 -8.65 -1.47 -13.66
N GLY A 53 -8.19 -1.78 -12.48
CA GLY A 53 -8.38 -3.05 -11.79
C GLY A 53 -7.62 -3.02 -10.47
N GLU A 54 -7.64 -4.16 -9.78
CA GLU A 54 -6.95 -4.33 -8.52
C GLU A 54 -6.47 -5.77 -8.35
N SER A 55 -5.36 -5.94 -7.65
CA SER A 55 -4.91 -7.22 -7.12
C SER A 55 -5.38 -7.35 -5.67
N MET A 56 -5.83 -8.52 -5.27
CA MET A 56 -6.19 -8.84 -3.89
C MET A 56 -5.46 -10.09 -3.45
N ALA A 57 -4.78 -10.02 -2.32
CA ALA A 57 -4.09 -11.16 -1.75
C ALA A 57 -4.38 -11.31 -0.26
N ILE A 58 -4.42 -12.56 0.18
CA ILE A 58 -4.68 -12.95 1.55
C ILE A 58 -3.40 -13.57 2.13
N GLY A 59 -3.04 -13.16 3.35
CA GLY A 59 -1.92 -13.71 4.09
C GLY A 59 -2.20 -13.74 5.59
N ARG A 60 -1.30 -14.31 6.37
CA ARG A 60 -1.39 -14.30 7.83
C ARG A 60 -0.79 -13.04 8.44
N SER A 61 0.06 -12.36 7.70
CA SER A 61 0.64 -11.07 8.07
C SER A 61 0.48 -10.06 6.94
N PHE A 62 0.67 -8.77 7.27
CA PHE A 62 0.69 -7.71 6.27
C PHE A 62 1.81 -7.93 5.26
N GLU A 63 3.00 -8.27 5.73
CA GLU A 63 4.17 -8.50 4.90
C GLU A 63 3.91 -9.59 3.84
N GLU A 64 3.32 -10.70 4.25
CA GLU A 64 2.96 -11.81 3.35
C GLU A 64 1.91 -11.38 2.31
N SER A 65 0.80 -10.79 2.78
CA SER A 65 -0.30 -10.40 1.88
C SER A 65 0.12 -9.30 0.91
N PHE A 66 0.96 -8.36 1.36
CA PHE A 66 1.48 -7.28 0.54
C PHE A 66 2.39 -7.79 -0.58
N GLN A 67 3.33 -8.69 -0.26
CA GLN A 67 4.22 -9.30 -1.26
C GLN A 67 3.43 -10.10 -2.30
N LYS A 68 2.46 -10.90 -1.89
CA LYS A 68 1.57 -11.63 -2.79
C LYS A 68 0.77 -10.68 -3.69
N ALA A 69 0.23 -9.59 -3.13
CA ALA A 69 -0.55 -8.62 -3.90
C ALA A 69 0.30 -7.90 -4.96
N LEU A 70 1.53 -7.51 -4.62
CA LEU A 70 2.46 -6.91 -5.58
C LEU A 70 2.82 -7.88 -6.71
N TRP A 71 3.09 -9.13 -6.38
CA TRP A 71 3.39 -10.16 -7.39
C TRP A 71 2.22 -10.33 -8.37
N SER A 72 0.99 -10.37 -7.84
CA SER A 72 -0.23 -10.55 -8.64
C SER A 72 -0.58 -9.35 -9.53
N LEU A 73 0.10 -8.21 -9.40
CA LEU A 73 -0.13 -7.05 -10.29
C LEU A 73 0.41 -7.26 -11.71
N GLU A 74 1.35 -8.18 -11.91
CA GLU A 74 1.97 -8.48 -13.22
C GLU A 74 2.52 -7.22 -13.92
N VAL A 75 3.17 -6.35 -13.16
CA VAL A 75 3.79 -5.11 -13.66
C VAL A 75 5.29 -5.23 -13.90
N GLY A 76 5.78 -6.48 -14.01
CA GLY A 76 7.21 -6.76 -14.24
C GLY A 76 8.08 -6.66 -12.98
N VAL A 77 7.46 -6.54 -11.80
CA VAL A 77 8.15 -6.52 -10.51
C VAL A 77 7.69 -7.72 -9.70
N PHE A 78 8.63 -8.52 -9.21
CA PHE A 78 8.34 -9.68 -8.38
C PHE A 78 8.31 -9.27 -6.91
N GLY A 79 7.09 -9.09 -6.37
CA GLY A 79 6.93 -8.60 -5.02
C GLY A 79 7.44 -7.17 -4.84
N TRP A 80 7.94 -6.84 -3.65
CA TRP A 80 8.50 -5.52 -3.36
C TRP A 80 10.01 -5.47 -3.66
N GLU A 81 10.43 -6.17 -4.71
CA GLU A 81 11.78 -6.10 -5.25
C GLU A 81 11.81 -5.01 -6.31
N CYS A 82 12.70 -4.06 -6.15
CA CYS A 82 12.91 -2.98 -7.10
C CYS A 82 14.39 -2.94 -7.47
N ASP A 83 14.71 -3.53 -8.61
CA ASP A 83 16.01 -3.41 -9.27
C ASP A 83 16.08 -2.19 -10.20
N SER A 84 15.26 -1.17 -9.95
CA SER A 84 15.34 0.02 -10.78
C SER A 84 16.72 0.65 -10.61
N GLN A 85 17.49 0.63 -11.68
CA GLN A 85 18.84 1.21 -11.78
C GLN A 85 18.86 2.75 -11.72
N ASP A 86 17.69 3.38 -11.56
CA ASP A 86 17.59 4.81 -11.38
C ASP A 86 18.10 5.20 -10.00
N GLU A 87 19.35 5.57 -9.92
CA GLU A 87 19.93 6.15 -8.71
C GLU A 87 19.34 7.54 -8.46
N PHE A 88 18.92 7.77 -7.21
CA PHE A 88 18.64 9.14 -6.79
C PHE A 88 19.94 9.94 -6.80
N LYS A 89 19.99 10.97 -7.63
CA LYS A 89 21.19 11.80 -7.80
C LYS A 89 21.46 12.71 -6.59
N ASP A 90 20.39 13.11 -5.90
CA ASP A 90 20.51 13.98 -4.71
C ASP A 90 19.28 13.83 -3.77
N GLU A 91 19.41 14.41 -2.59
CA GLU A 91 18.37 14.36 -1.55
C GLU A 91 17.11 15.14 -1.92
N SER A 92 17.25 16.21 -2.68
CA SER A 92 16.12 17.05 -3.12
C SER A 92 15.22 16.26 -4.07
N GLN A 93 15.82 15.44 -4.92
CA GLN A 93 15.11 14.54 -5.84
C GLN A 93 14.34 13.46 -5.07
N ILE A 94 14.97 12.84 -4.05
CA ILE A 94 14.29 11.85 -3.18
C ILE A 94 13.04 12.47 -2.56
N LYS A 95 13.20 13.63 -1.92
CA LYS A 95 12.10 14.33 -1.23
C LYS A 95 10.97 14.68 -2.20
N LYS A 96 11.28 15.20 -3.38
CA LYS A 96 10.29 15.54 -4.41
C LYS A 96 9.53 14.31 -4.91
N SER A 97 10.23 13.22 -5.19
CA SER A 97 9.64 11.97 -5.68
C SER A 97 8.74 11.32 -4.65
N LEU A 98 9.14 11.26 -3.38
CA LEU A 98 8.34 10.71 -2.29
C LEU A 98 7.10 11.55 -1.98
N ARG A 99 7.21 12.89 -2.08
CA ARG A 99 6.09 13.80 -1.81
C ARG A 99 4.99 13.70 -2.86
N ASN A 100 5.36 13.40 -4.11
CA ASN A 100 4.41 13.30 -5.21
C ASN A 100 3.69 11.93 -5.18
N PRO A 101 2.35 11.86 -5.01
CA PRO A 101 1.63 10.60 -4.94
C PRO A 101 1.46 10.01 -6.36
N THR A 102 2.40 9.19 -6.78
CA THR A 102 2.33 8.42 -8.03
C THR A 102 2.08 6.94 -7.77
N SER A 103 1.71 6.19 -8.80
CA SER A 103 1.54 4.73 -8.73
C SER A 103 2.81 3.99 -8.29
N GLU A 104 3.98 4.59 -8.53
CA GLU A 104 5.29 4.01 -8.22
C GLU A 104 5.80 4.41 -6.83
N ARG A 105 5.07 5.28 -6.11
CA ARG A 105 5.54 5.83 -4.83
C ARG A 105 5.94 4.76 -3.83
N ILE A 106 5.27 3.61 -3.83
CA ILE A 106 5.61 2.51 -2.92
C ILE A 106 6.99 1.92 -3.21
N LEU A 107 7.41 1.88 -4.48
CA LEU A 107 8.76 1.45 -4.88
C LEU A 107 9.80 2.52 -4.53
N LEU A 108 9.43 3.80 -4.63
CA LEU A 108 10.29 4.92 -4.22
C LEU A 108 10.54 4.92 -2.71
N VAL A 109 9.58 4.46 -1.90
CA VAL A 109 9.78 4.25 -0.45
C VAL A 109 10.87 3.21 -0.22
N LYS A 110 10.89 2.10 -0.96
CA LYS A 110 11.98 1.10 -0.87
C LYS A 110 13.33 1.73 -1.22
N LYS A 111 13.42 2.47 -2.32
CA LYS A 111 14.66 3.17 -2.70
C LYS A 111 15.14 4.12 -1.61
N ALA A 112 14.23 4.88 -0.98
CA ALA A 112 14.58 5.75 0.13
C ALA A 112 15.16 4.96 1.32
N MET A 113 14.63 3.76 1.60
CA MET A 113 15.19 2.87 2.61
C MET A 113 16.58 2.35 2.23
N GLN A 114 16.81 2.02 0.95
CA GLN A 114 18.11 1.57 0.45
C GLN A 114 19.21 2.63 0.60
N VAL A 115 18.87 3.91 0.40
CA VAL A 115 19.81 5.03 0.64
C VAL A 115 19.87 5.49 2.10
N GLY A 116 19.36 4.69 3.03
CA GLY A 116 19.50 4.89 4.46
C GLY A 116 18.56 5.92 5.09
N LYS A 117 17.48 6.33 4.43
CA LYS A 117 16.49 7.23 5.04
C LYS A 117 15.73 6.54 6.18
N THR A 118 15.52 7.29 7.27
CA THR A 118 14.81 6.79 8.46
C THR A 118 13.31 6.69 8.23
N ASN A 119 12.63 5.87 9.05
CA ASN A 119 11.18 5.73 8.99
C ASN A 119 10.48 7.08 9.24
N SER A 120 10.98 7.86 10.21
CA SER A 120 10.43 9.19 10.52
C SER A 120 10.56 10.16 9.36
N TYR A 121 11.69 10.16 8.64
CA TYR A 121 11.85 10.96 7.43
C TYR A 121 10.86 10.58 6.34
N ILE A 122 10.69 9.27 6.09
CA ILE A 122 9.75 8.78 5.09
C ILE A 122 8.32 9.18 5.46
N GLN A 123 7.93 9.02 6.74
CA GLN A 123 6.62 9.45 7.24
C GLN A 123 6.39 10.95 7.03
N GLU A 124 7.33 11.79 7.42
CA GLU A 124 7.23 13.25 7.28
C GLU A 124 7.00 13.68 5.83
N VAL A 125 7.72 13.03 4.89
CA VAL A 125 7.66 13.41 3.48
C VAL A 125 6.43 12.84 2.77
N THR A 126 6.00 11.61 3.13
CA THR A 126 4.94 10.88 2.42
C THR A 126 3.58 10.99 3.08
N ASN A 127 3.51 11.30 4.37
CA ASN A 127 2.33 11.17 5.24
C ASN A 127 1.76 9.73 5.30
N ILE A 128 2.57 8.72 4.97
CA ILE A 128 2.21 7.31 5.19
C ILE A 128 2.39 7.04 6.69
N ASP A 129 1.40 6.36 7.30
CA ASP A 129 1.46 6.01 8.71
C ASP A 129 2.70 5.17 9.03
N LEU A 130 3.32 5.46 10.18
CA LEU A 130 4.56 4.83 10.63
C LEU A 130 4.45 3.31 10.70
N TRP A 131 3.29 2.79 11.09
CA TRP A 131 3.05 1.35 11.16
C TRP A 131 3.29 0.67 9.81
N PHE A 132 2.79 1.24 8.71
CA PHE A 132 3.03 0.68 7.37
C PHE A 132 4.50 0.77 6.96
N ILE A 133 5.16 1.88 7.29
CA ILE A 133 6.59 2.06 6.98
C ILE A 133 7.44 1.04 7.74
N GLU A 134 7.12 0.76 9.01
CA GLU A 134 7.78 -0.28 9.81
C GLU A 134 7.58 -1.67 9.22
N LYS A 135 6.35 -2.01 8.82
CA LYS A 135 6.05 -3.28 8.15
C LYS A 135 6.81 -3.45 6.83
N LEU A 136 6.89 -2.38 6.03
CA LEU A 136 7.70 -2.38 4.82
C LEU A 136 9.20 -2.52 5.12
N ARG A 137 9.68 -1.87 6.19
CA ARG A 137 11.07 -2.03 6.65
C ARG A 137 11.39 -3.48 7.03
N ASN A 138 10.48 -4.20 7.63
CA ASN A 138 10.65 -5.61 7.94
C ASN A 138 10.88 -6.44 6.66
N ILE A 139 10.10 -6.19 5.60
CA ILE A 139 10.31 -6.86 4.30
C ILE A 139 11.68 -6.51 3.70
N PHE A 140 12.16 -5.30 3.92
CA PHE A 140 13.44 -4.83 3.38
C PHE A 140 14.67 -5.46 4.05
N ILE A 141 14.57 -5.81 5.34
CA ILE A 141 15.68 -6.36 6.14
C ILE A 141 15.83 -7.88 5.91
N PHE A 142 14.78 -8.59 5.52
CA PHE A 142 14.81 -10.02 5.17
C PHE A 142 15.22 -10.25 3.72
#